data_67f700d84a79b836bc8278e05add3db2
#
_entry.id   67f700d84a79b836bc8278e05add3db2
#
_cell.length_a   1.000
_cell.length_b   1.000
_cell.length_c   1.000
_cell.angle_alpha   90.00
_cell.angle_beta   90.00
_cell.angle_gamma   90.00
#
_symmetry.space_group_name_H-M   'P 1'
#
loop_
_entity.id
_entity.type
_entity.pdbx_description
1 polymer ?
#
loop_
_entity_poly.entity_id
_entity_poly.type
_entity_poly.pdbx_seq_one_letter_code
_entity_poly.pdbx_strand_id
1 'polypeptide(L)'
;MAPKGPYKLCTVNTAPERAKRLVGRVVEDVKEDYTILHVENAEKIEDVKAMCERNKPDVLFCASMWTKEESDEIQRIAKETVPGIKTMAIPQGLQVEKGPDAIVEFLKEKWPGLVEG
;
A
#
# COMPACT_ATOMS: atom_id res chain seq x y z
N MET A 1 11.01 20.44 10.53
CA MET A 1 9.66 20.63 9.97
C MET A 1 8.77 19.44 10.31
N ALA A 2 7.48 19.69 10.44
CA ALA A 2 6.55 18.60 10.72
C ALA A 2 6.46 17.65 9.53
N PRO A 3 6.30 16.36 9.79
CA PRO A 3 6.09 15.38 8.70
C PRO A 3 4.83 15.70 7.91
N LYS A 4 4.85 15.36 6.63
CA LYS A 4 3.67 15.51 5.77
C LYS A 4 2.65 14.43 6.08
N GLY A 5 1.39 14.73 5.88
CA GLY A 5 0.30 13.81 6.14
C GLY A 5 -0.57 14.29 7.30
N PRO A 6 -1.26 13.40 8.01
CA PRO A 6 -1.15 11.94 7.89
C PRO A 6 -1.79 11.37 6.61
N TYR A 7 -1.15 10.35 6.06
CA TYR A 7 -1.69 9.62 4.92
C TYR A 7 -2.33 8.32 5.41
N LYS A 8 -3.59 8.11 5.08
CA LYS A 8 -4.26 6.85 5.40
C LYS A 8 -3.90 5.83 4.32
N LEU A 9 -3.34 4.70 4.73
CA LEU A 9 -2.87 3.66 3.85
C LEU A 9 -3.67 2.38 4.05
N CYS A 10 -4.18 1.82 2.98
CA CYS A 10 -4.76 0.48 2.97
C CYS A 10 -3.86 -0.43 2.15
N THR A 11 -3.87 -1.71 2.48
CA THR A 11 -3.11 -2.72 1.76
C THR A 11 -4.02 -3.86 1.33
N VAL A 12 -3.62 -4.57 0.26
CA VAL A 12 -4.32 -5.77 -0.19
C VAL A 12 -3.29 -6.89 -0.22
N ASN A 13 -3.38 -7.79 0.76
CA ASN A 13 -2.38 -8.83 0.98
C ASN A 13 -3.05 -10.02 1.64
N THR A 14 -2.81 -11.23 1.11
CA THR A 14 -3.39 -12.45 1.68
C THR A 14 -2.78 -12.82 3.04
N ALA A 15 -1.66 -12.17 3.42
CA ALA A 15 -1.00 -12.37 4.70
C ALA A 15 -1.01 -11.06 5.49
N PRO A 16 -2.07 -10.76 6.25
CA PRO A 16 -2.21 -9.48 6.95
C PRO A 16 -1.08 -9.20 7.95
N GLU A 17 -0.54 -10.21 8.60
CA GLU A 17 0.59 -10.06 9.53
C GLU A 17 1.84 -9.57 8.80
N ARG A 18 2.09 -10.10 7.61
CA ARG A 18 3.22 -9.67 6.79
C ARG A 18 3.05 -8.23 6.34
N ALA A 19 1.85 -7.88 5.89
CA ALA A 19 1.54 -6.51 5.48
C ALA A 19 1.81 -5.54 6.62
N LYS A 20 1.34 -5.87 7.81
CA LYS A 20 1.53 -5.04 9.00
C LYS A 20 3.00 -4.82 9.31
N ARG A 21 3.81 -5.89 9.25
CA ARG A 21 5.24 -5.79 9.55
C ARG A 21 5.99 -4.97 8.50
N LEU A 22 5.72 -5.21 7.22
CA LEU A 22 6.40 -4.50 6.14
C LEU A 22 6.04 -3.02 6.14
N VAL A 23 4.76 -2.71 6.25
CA VAL A 23 4.30 -1.32 6.29
C VAL A 23 4.83 -0.64 7.55
N GLY A 24 4.85 -1.34 8.69
CA GLY A 24 5.38 -0.81 9.94
C GLY A 24 6.83 -0.36 9.81
N ARG A 25 7.64 -1.11 9.07
CA ARG A 25 9.03 -0.75 8.81
C ARG A 25 9.12 0.52 7.94
N VAL A 26 8.30 0.61 6.92
CA VAL A 26 8.26 1.79 6.06
C VAL A 26 7.83 3.02 6.86
N VAL A 27 6.78 2.88 7.66
CA VAL A 27 6.27 3.96 8.52
C VAL A 27 7.37 4.49 9.42
N GLU A 28 8.10 3.58 10.08
CA GLU A 28 9.18 3.95 10.97
C GLU A 28 10.35 4.62 10.24
N ASP A 29 10.71 4.08 9.08
CA ASP A 29 11.85 4.58 8.32
C ASP A 29 11.63 5.96 7.71
N VAL A 30 10.38 6.34 7.42
CA VAL A 30 10.08 7.64 6.80
C VAL A 30 9.40 8.62 7.76
N LYS A 31 9.29 8.29 9.03
CA LYS A 31 8.51 9.05 10.01
C LYS A 31 8.93 10.52 10.19
N GLU A 32 10.17 10.84 9.87
CA GLU A 32 10.64 12.21 9.99
C GLU A 32 10.09 13.10 8.86
N ASP A 33 9.81 12.50 7.71
CA ASP A 33 9.32 13.20 6.53
C ASP A 33 7.84 13.01 6.28
N TYR A 34 7.28 11.87 6.70
CA TYR A 34 5.88 11.50 6.41
C TYR A 34 5.25 10.77 7.58
N THR A 35 3.98 11.10 7.85
CA THR A 35 3.16 10.33 8.79
C THR A 35 2.23 9.43 8.00
N ILE A 36 2.39 8.12 8.17
CA ILE A 36 1.58 7.11 7.47
C ILE A 36 0.77 6.33 8.51
N LEU A 37 -0.54 6.24 8.27
CA LEU A 37 -1.44 5.47 9.13
C LEU A 37 -1.94 4.26 8.35
N HIS A 38 -1.47 3.06 8.72
CA HIS A 38 -1.92 1.81 8.11
C HIS A 38 -3.25 1.43 8.75
N VAL A 39 -4.35 1.72 8.07
CA VAL A 39 -5.69 1.63 8.67
C VAL A 39 -6.39 0.29 8.47
N GLU A 40 -6.15 -0.39 7.37
CA GLU A 40 -6.79 -1.69 7.14
C GLU A 40 -6.07 -2.47 6.04
N ASN A 41 -6.22 -3.81 6.06
CA ASN A 41 -5.72 -4.70 5.02
C ASN A 41 -6.85 -5.61 4.55
N ALA A 42 -7.05 -5.72 3.24
CA ALA A 42 -8.00 -6.66 2.67
C ALA A 42 -7.24 -7.90 2.22
N GLU A 43 -7.76 -9.07 2.54
CA GLU A 43 -7.15 -10.33 2.15
C GLU A 43 -7.64 -10.84 0.79
N LYS A 44 -8.74 -10.29 0.31
CA LYS A 44 -9.38 -10.71 -0.94
C LYS A 44 -9.75 -9.49 -1.78
N ILE A 45 -9.72 -9.67 -3.11
CA ILE A 45 -10.08 -8.61 -4.04
C ILE A 45 -11.51 -8.14 -3.81
N GLU A 46 -12.43 -9.05 -3.51
CA GLU A 46 -13.85 -8.73 -3.28
C GLU A 46 -14.07 -7.83 -2.06
N ASP A 47 -13.10 -7.74 -1.16
CA ASP A 47 -13.23 -6.89 0.03
C ASP A 47 -12.64 -5.48 -0.18
N VAL A 48 -11.95 -5.25 -1.29
CA VAL A 48 -11.28 -3.97 -1.55
C VAL A 48 -12.25 -2.79 -1.59
N LYS A 49 -13.37 -2.96 -2.28
CA LYS A 49 -14.35 -1.89 -2.42
C LYS A 49 -14.89 -1.44 -1.06
N ALA A 50 -15.33 -2.38 -0.24
CA ALA A 50 -15.88 -2.08 1.08
C ALA A 50 -14.84 -1.43 1.99
N MET A 51 -13.60 -1.92 1.95
CA MET A 51 -12.50 -1.34 2.70
C MET A 51 -12.26 0.11 2.31
N CYS A 52 -12.24 0.40 1.03
CA CYS A 52 -12.04 1.76 0.53
C CYS A 52 -13.22 2.68 0.89
N GLU A 53 -14.44 2.15 0.86
CA GLU A 53 -15.62 2.92 1.24
C GLU A 53 -15.59 3.31 2.72
N ARG A 54 -15.15 2.38 3.58
CA ARG A 54 -15.07 2.63 5.02
C ARG A 54 -13.99 3.63 5.39
N ASN A 55 -12.84 3.48 4.79
CA ASN A 55 -11.64 4.22 5.21
C ASN A 55 -11.31 5.45 4.38
N LYS A 56 -11.76 5.48 3.13
CA LYS A 56 -11.39 6.54 2.19
C LYS A 56 -9.89 6.83 2.24
N PRO A 57 -9.07 5.79 1.96
CA PRO A 57 -7.63 5.94 2.10
C PRO A 57 -7.03 6.89 1.08
N ASP A 58 -5.89 7.48 1.43
CA ASP A 58 -5.14 8.34 0.53
C ASP A 58 -4.27 7.49 -0.41
N VAL A 59 -3.83 6.33 0.07
CA VAL A 59 -2.92 5.44 -0.67
C VAL A 59 -3.33 3.99 -0.48
N LEU A 60 -3.15 3.18 -1.52
CA LEU A 60 -3.39 1.75 -1.46
C LEU A 60 -2.22 1.00 -2.09
N PHE A 61 -1.69 0.00 -1.38
CA PHE A 61 -0.62 -0.87 -1.89
C PHE A 61 -1.18 -2.25 -2.20
N CYS A 62 -0.81 -2.78 -3.37
CA CYS A 62 -1.08 -4.17 -3.75
C CYS A 62 0.18 -4.98 -3.48
N ALA A 63 0.04 -6.09 -2.78
CA ALA A 63 1.18 -6.95 -2.44
C ALA A 63 1.74 -7.68 -3.66
N SER A 64 2.89 -8.33 -3.48
CA SER A 64 3.62 -8.98 -4.57
C SER A 64 3.05 -10.33 -5.01
N MET A 65 2.05 -10.89 -4.29
CA MET A 65 1.46 -12.17 -4.67
C MET A 65 0.42 -12.06 -5.77
N TRP A 66 -0.09 -10.86 -6.06
CA TRP A 66 -1.11 -10.68 -7.08
C TRP A 66 -0.52 -10.69 -8.47
N THR A 67 -1.23 -11.29 -9.43
CA THR A 67 -0.82 -11.22 -10.84
C THR A 67 -1.03 -9.78 -11.32
N LYS A 68 -0.47 -9.47 -12.48
CA LYS A 68 -0.67 -8.13 -13.07
C LYS A 68 -2.15 -7.83 -13.26
N GLU A 69 -2.92 -8.81 -13.74
CA GLU A 69 -4.35 -8.66 -13.96
C GLU A 69 -5.10 -8.42 -12.66
N GLU A 70 -4.77 -9.18 -11.62
CA GLU A 70 -5.38 -9.01 -10.30
C GLU A 70 -5.02 -7.66 -9.70
N SER A 71 -3.76 -7.27 -9.82
CA SER A 71 -3.28 -5.99 -9.31
C SER A 71 -3.97 -4.82 -10.02
N ASP A 72 -4.13 -4.91 -11.35
CA ASP A 72 -4.84 -3.88 -12.12
C ASP A 72 -6.30 -3.78 -11.69
N GLU A 73 -6.94 -4.91 -11.44
CA GLU A 73 -8.32 -4.96 -10.95
C GLU A 73 -8.45 -4.27 -9.58
N ILE A 74 -7.55 -4.58 -8.67
CA ILE A 74 -7.53 -4.00 -7.33
C ILE A 74 -7.39 -2.48 -7.42
N GLN A 75 -6.45 -2.01 -8.23
CA GLN A 75 -6.20 -0.59 -8.39
C GLN A 75 -7.40 0.12 -9.03
N ARG A 76 -8.04 -0.53 -10.01
CA ARG A 76 -9.23 0.01 -10.65
C ARG A 76 -10.37 0.21 -9.65
N ILE A 77 -10.62 -0.82 -8.84
CA ILE A 77 -11.66 -0.76 -7.81
C ILE A 77 -11.39 0.39 -6.84
N ALA A 78 -10.15 0.52 -6.39
CA ALA A 78 -9.78 1.57 -5.47
C ALA A 78 -9.99 2.97 -6.07
N LYS A 79 -9.59 3.16 -7.31
CA LYS A 79 -9.74 4.46 -7.99
C LYS A 79 -11.19 4.83 -8.27
N GLU A 80 -12.02 3.83 -8.54
CA GLU A 80 -13.46 4.07 -8.76
C GLU A 80 -14.16 4.40 -7.44
N THR A 81 -13.73 3.78 -6.35
CA THR A 81 -14.34 3.96 -5.04
C THR A 81 -13.89 5.26 -4.37
N VAL A 82 -12.60 5.59 -4.50
CA VAL A 82 -12.01 6.80 -3.90
C VAL A 82 -11.27 7.58 -4.99
N PRO A 83 -11.98 8.47 -5.70
CA PRO A 83 -11.31 9.30 -6.71
C PRO A 83 -10.16 10.09 -6.11
N GLY A 84 -9.02 10.08 -6.80
CA GLY A 84 -7.83 10.76 -6.31
C GLY A 84 -6.89 9.91 -5.47
N ILE A 85 -7.30 8.68 -5.13
CA ILE A 85 -6.42 7.77 -4.39
C ILE A 85 -5.14 7.49 -5.18
N LYS A 86 -4.02 7.37 -4.47
CA LYS A 86 -2.76 6.94 -5.07
C LYS A 86 -2.63 5.43 -4.87
N THR A 87 -2.29 4.71 -5.92
CA THR A 87 -2.14 3.26 -5.84
C THR A 87 -0.75 2.84 -6.29
N MET A 88 -0.25 1.76 -5.72
CA MET A 88 1.05 1.20 -6.11
C MET A 88 0.99 -0.31 -6.01
N ALA A 89 1.52 -0.99 -7.03
CA ALA A 89 1.62 -2.44 -7.05
C ALA A 89 3.07 -2.83 -6.82
N ILE A 90 3.31 -3.72 -5.87
CA ILE A 90 4.63 -4.29 -5.65
C ILE A 90 4.85 -5.33 -6.75
N PRO A 91 6.00 -5.35 -7.44
CA PRO A 91 6.23 -6.31 -8.52
C PRO A 91 5.99 -7.75 -8.07
N GLN A 92 5.28 -8.50 -8.90
CA GLN A 92 4.97 -9.90 -8.59
C GLN A 92 6.27 -10.70 -8.39
N GLY A 93 6.31 -11.47 -7.31
CA GLY A 93 7.45 -12.32 -7.00
C GLY A 93 8.59 -11.64 -6.27
N LEU A 94 8.57 -10.33 -6.08
CA LEU A 94 9.66 -9.62 -5.41
C LEU A 94 9.95 -10.18 -4.01
N GLN A 95 8.91 -10.47 -3.25
CA GLN A 95 9.05 -11.05 -1.90
C GLN A 95 9.76 -12.40 -1.96
N VAL A 96 9.38 -13.25 -2.90
CA VAL A 96 9.96 -14.58 -3.04
C VAL A 96 11.39 -14.52 -3.54
N GLU A 97 11.68 -13.66 -4.49
CA GLU A 97 13.01 -13.55 -5.08
C GLU A 97 14.03 -12.86 -4.20
N LYS A 98 13.61 -11.79 -3.52
CA LYS A 98 14.56 -10.91 -2.81
C LYS A 98 14.23 -10.69 -1.34
N GLY A 99 13.09 -11.18 -0.88
CA GLY A 99 12.72 -11.12 0.52
C GLY A 99 12.09 -9.81 0.97
N PRO A 100 11.75 -9.74 2.28
CA PRO A 100 11.03 -8.58 2.83
C PRO A 100 11.82 -7.27 2.80
N ASP A 101 13.13 -7.33 2.94
CA ASP A 101 13.96 -6.11 2.93
C ASP A 101 13.86 -5.39 1.59
N ALA A 102 13.82 -6.14 0.49
CA ALA A 102 13.67 -5.56 -0.85
C ALA A 102 12.31 -4.89 -1.01
N ILE A 103 11.26 -5.46 -0.42
CA ILE A 103 9.92 -4.86 -0.43
C ILE A 103 9.95 -3.50 0.29
N VAL A 104 10.55 -3.47 1.48
CA VAL A 104 10.63 -2.22 2.26
C VAL A 104 11.39 -1.15 1.49
N GLU A 105 12.54 -1.50 0.90
CA GLU A 105 13.33 -0.55 0.13
C GLU A 105 12.57 -0.04 -1.11
N PHE A 106 11.84 -0.94 -1.79
CA PHE A 106 11.01 -0.57 -2.93
C PHE A 106 9.95 0.46 -2.52
N LEU A 107 9.24 0.21 -1.42
CA LEU A 107 8.20 1.09 -0.94
C LEU A 107 8.74 2.45 -0.51
N LYS A 108 9.87 2.47 0.19
CA LYS A 108 10.52 3.71 0.62
C LYS A 108 10.96 4.55 -0.59
N GLU A 109 11.53 3.90 -1.58
CA GLU A 109 12.00 4.58 -2.79
C GLU A 109 10.85 5.21 -3.57
N LYS A 110 9.73 4.49 -3.69
CA LYS A 110 8.58 4.94 -4.50
C LYS A 110 7.66 5.91 -3.77
N TRP A 111 7.65 5.90 -2.46
CA TRP A 111 6.71 6.69 -1.68
C TRP A 111 6.71 8.18 -2.00
N PRO A 112 7.84 8.90 -1.99
CA PRO A 112 7.80 10.35 -2.25
C PRO A 112 7.18 10.70 -3.60
N GLY A 113 7.58 9.99 -4.66
CA GLY A 113 7.01 10.23 -5.99
C GLY A 113 5.54 9.91 -6.07
N LEU A 114 5.08 8.93 -5.31
CA LEU A 114 3.69 8.52 -5.30
C LEU A 114 2.79 9.59 -4.68
N VAL A 115 3.16 10.13 -3.53
CA VAL A 115 2.32 11.07 -2.79
C VAL A 115 2.55 12.53 -3.16
N GLU A 116 3.70 12.87 -3.71
CA GLU A 116 4.04 14.26 -4.07
C GLU A 116 4.08 14.48 -5.59
N GLY A 117 4.13 13.38 -6.35
CA GLY A 117 4.25 13.44 -7.80
C GLY A 117 3.02 13.85 -8.58
#